data_c9471e14e4300cf0a55b2797287e16b3
#
_entry.id   c9471e14e4300cf0a55b2797287e16b3
#
_cell.length_a   1.000
_cell.length_b   1.000
_cell.length_c   1.000
_cell.angle_alpha   90.00
_cell.angle_beta   90.00
_cell.angle_gamma   90.00
#
_symmetry.space_group_name_H-M   'P 1'
#
loop_
_entity.id
_entity.type
_entity.pdbx_description
1 polymer ?
#
loop_
_entity_poly.entity_id
_entity_poly.type
_entity_poly.pdbx_seq_one_letter_code
_entity_poly.pdbx_strand_id
1 'polypeptide(L)'
;MNEERIITVFGSSRPAETDADYKEAKELGRRLAEQGFAVCSGGYGGVMEAVSRGAKEAKGKTYGVTAEFFARQANPFIDVEVRMKTWEERLFELIRLADGFVACKGGTGTLVELAVAWEMLNKSVIAGKPMAVVGDFWQPILDRVREVECGARPSSESRVWKEARASLVHSAKTPEEAAKYLALQLEKN
;
A
#
# COMPACT_ATOMS: atom_id res chain seq x y z
N MET A 1 -24.71 -5.72 -5.73
CA MET A 1 -23.95 -4.56 -5.20
C MET A 1 -22.51 -5.00 -5.21
N ASN A 2 -21.64 -4.29 -5.97
CA ASN A 2 -20.20 -4.59 -5.89
C ASN A 2 -19.76 -4.29 -4.45
N GLU A 3 -19.10 -5.26 -3.81
CA GLU A 3 -18.44 -5.03 -2.52
C GLU A 3 -17.43 -3.90 -2.69
N GLU A 4 -17.36 -3.00 -1.71
CA GLU A 4 -16.43 -1.88 -1.70
C GLU A 4 -15.01 -2.44 -1.56
N ARG A 5 -14.16 -2.26 -2.58
CA ARG A 5 -12.75 -2.69 -2.54
C ARG A 5 -11.88 -1.60 -1.94
N ILE A 6 -11.02 -1.98 -1.02
CA ILE A 6 -10.16 -1.06 -0.25
C ILE A 6 -8.70 -1.24 -0.65
N ILE A 7 -8.03 -0.16 -1.04
CA ILE A 7 -6.59 -0.14 -1.26
C ILE A 7 -5.89 0.53 -0.09
N THR A 8 -5.02 -0.21 0.59
CA THR A 8 -4.18 0.36 1.66
C THR A 8 -2.91 0.95 1.08
N VAL A 9 -2.65 2.22 1.45
CA VAL A 9 -1.47 2.96 1.03
C VAL A 9 -0.54 3.19 2.23
N PHE A 10 0.69 2.70 2.11
CA PHE A 10 1.78 2.90 3.05
C PHE A 10 2.67 4.07 2.61
N GLY A 11 3.14 4.87 3.54
CA GLY A 11 4.04 5.97 3.23
C GLY A 11 4.43 6.83 4.43
N SER A 12 5.38 7.74 4.20
CA SER A 12 5.94 8.61 5.23
C SER A 12 4.92 9.59 5.82
N SER A 13 5.02 9.83 7.13
CA SER A 13 4.27 10.90 7.81
C SER A 13 4.93 12.29 7.70
N ARG A 14 6.08 12.41 7.02
CA ARG A 14 6.91 13.63 7.04
C ARG A 14 6.59 14.65 5.93
N PRO A 15 6.26 14.27 4.69
CA PRO A 15 6.06 15.23 3.62
C PRO A 15 5.01 16.30 3.96
N ALA A 16 5.33 17.57 3.67
CA ALA A 16 4.41 18.69 3.74
C ALA A 16 3.69 18.87 2.39
N GLU A 17 2.60 19.62 2.36
CA GLU A 17 1.78 19.85 1.15
C GLU A 17 2.57 20.40 -0.05
N THR A 18 3.65 21.13 0.21
CA THR A 18 4.53 21.70 -0.83
C THR A 18 5.45 20.67 -1.49
N ASP A 19 5.71 19.55 -0.82
CA ASP A 19 6.69 18.55 -1.23
C ASP A 19 6.18 17.71 -2.41
N ALA A 20 7.13 17.27 -3.24
CA ALA A 20 6.83 16.41 -4.38
C ALA A 20 6.18 15.09 -3.94
N ASP A 21 6.72 14.47 -2.88
CA ASP A 21 6.21 13.20 -2.33
C ASP A 21 4.74 13.32 -1.84
N TYR A 22 4.33 14.49 -1.28
CA TYR A 22 2.94 14.74 -0.89
C TYR A 22 2.04 14.86 -2.12
N LYS A 23 2.47 15.64 -3.13
CA LYS A 23 1.72 15.84 -4.37
C LYS A 23 1.52 14.54 -5.14
N GLU A 24 2.56 13.71 -5.21
CA GLU A 24 2.49 12.38 -5.82
C GLU A 24 1.50 11.47 -5.08
N ALA A 25 1.57 11.44 -3.75
CA ALA A 25 0.65 10.66 -2.93
C ALA A 25 -0.80 11.14 -3.06
N LYS A 26 -1.02 12.46 -3.13
CA LYS A 26 -2.35 13.04 -3.37
C LYS A 26 -2.91 12.61 -4.73
N GLU A 27 -2.07 12.63 -5.78
CA GLU A 27 -2.46 12.14 -7.10
C GLU A 27 -2.79 10.64 -7.07
N LEU A 28 -2.02 9.84 -6.32
CA LEU A 28 -2.33 8.42 -6.14
C LEU A 28 -3.72 8.20 -5.52
N GLY A 29 -4.03 8.93 -4.45
CA GLY A 29 -5.34 8.85 -3.81
C GLY A 29 -6.49 9.18 -4.78
N ARG A 30 -6.31 10.24 -5.58
CA ARG A 30 -7.26 10.61 -6.62
C ARG A 30 -7.45 9.50 -7.66
N ARG A 31 -6.34 8.93 -8.18
CA ARG A 31 -6.39 7.86 -9.19
C ARG A 31 -7.04 6.59 -8.67
N LEU A 32 -6.77 6.21 -7.41
CA LEU A 32 -7.42 5.06 -6.79
C LEU A 32 -8.93 5.26 -6.68
N ALA A 33 -9.37 6.43 -6.23
CA ALA A 33 -10.80 6.76 -6.14
C ALA A 33 -11.49 6.80 -7.51
N GLU A 34 -10.84 7.31 -8.56
CA GLU A 34 -11.32 7.29 -9.94
C GLU A 34 -11.50 5.86 -10.49
N GLN A 35 -10.74 4.88 -9.99
CA GLN A 35 -10.94 3.46 -10.29
C GLN A 35 -12.04 2.80 -9.45
N GLY A 36 -12.72 3.56 -8.58
CA GLY A 36 -13.81 3.07 -7.72
C GLY A 36 -13.35 2.43 -6.42
N PHE A 37 -12.07 2.59 -6.03
CA PHE A 37 -11.55 2.06 -4.76
C PHE A 37 -11.78 3.04 -3.61
N ALA A 38 -12.07 2.48 -2.44
CA ALA A 38 -11.86 3.19 -1.19
C ALA A 38 -10.37 3.18 -0.83
N VAL A 39 -9.88 4.26 -0.23
CA VAL A 39 -8.47 4.41 0.15
C VAL A 39 -8.31 4.29 1.65
N CYS A 40 -7.46 3.35 2.08
CA CYS A 40 -7.08 3.17 3.47
C CYS A 40 -5.64 3.65 3.70
N SER A 41 -5.39 4.28 4.82
CA SER A 41 -4.04 4.70 5.25
C SER A 41 -3.89 4.62 6.77
N GLY A 42 -2.69 4.91 7.26
CA GLY A 42 -2.46 5.03 8.70
C GLY A 42 -3.11 6.22 9.37
N GLY A 43 -3.86 7.05 8.65
CA GLY A 43 -4.76 8.07 9.17
C GLY A 43 -4.11 9.36 9.68
N TYR A 44 -2.78 9.51 9.62
CA TYR A 44 -2.07 10.70 10.12
C TYR A 44 -1.63 11.64 8.98
N GLY A 45 -0.59 12.45 9.20
CA GLY A 45 -0.09 13.43 8.22
C GLY A 45 0.78 12.83 7.11
N GLY A 46 1.34 13.68 6.29
CA GLY A 46 2.24 13.30 5.19
C GLY A 46 1.54 12.56 4.07
N VAL A 47 2.14 11.47 3.60
CA VAL A 47 1.57 10.60 2.55
C VAL A 47 0.17 10.12 2.93
N MET A 48 -0.08 9.75 4.20
CA MET A 48 -1.37 9.27 4.68
C MET A 48 -2.48 10.32 4.51
N GLU A 49 -2.19 11.57 4.86
CA GLU A 49 -3.10 12.69 4.63
C GLU A 49 -3.28 12.97 3.15
N ALA A 50 -2.18 13.00 2.39
CA ALA A 50 -2.20 13.31 0.97
C ALA A 50 -3.08 12.34 0.19
N VAL A 51 -2.96 11.02 0.41
CA VAL A 51 -3.78 10.02 -0.30
C VAL A 51 -5.25 10.15 0.08
N SER A 52 -5.56 10.39 1.36
CA SER A 52 -6.93 10.59 1.83
C SER A 52 -7.55 11.85 1.21
N ARG A 53 -6.79 12.96 1.17
CA ARG A 53 -7.22 14.21 0.53
C ARG A 53 -7.48 14.01 -0.96
N GLY A 54 -6.57 13.36 -1.69
CA GLY A 54 -6.74 13.08 -3.12
C GLY A 54 -7.96 12.23 -3.41
N ALA A 55 -8.20 11.19 -2.61
CA ALA A 55 -9.38 10.35 -2.72
C ALA A 55 -10.67 11.15 -2.45
N LYS A 56 -10.69 12.00 -1.41
CA LYS A 56 -11.85 12.86 -1.09
C LYS A 56 -12.15 13.86 -2.20
N GLU A 57 -11.15 14.48 -2.80
CA GLU A 57 -11.34 15.40 -3.93
C GLU A 57 -11.97 14.70 -5.15
N ALA A 58 -11.70 13.41 -5.33
CA ALA A 58 -12.34 12.54 -6.34
C ALA A 58 -13.62 11.87 -5.84
N LYS A 59 -14.19 12.29 -4.68
CA LYS A 59 -15.42 11.74 -4.07
C LYS A 59 -15.29 10.27 -3.63
N GLY A 60 -14.08 9.78 -3.45
CA GLY A 60 -13.80 8.45 -2.91
C GLY A 60 -13.99 8.39 -1.41
N LYS A 61 -14.23 7.20 -0.89
CA LYS A 61 -14.32 6.91 0.54
C LYS A 61 -12.93 6.67 1.13
N THR A 62 -12.73 7.06 2.38
CA THR A 62 -11.45 7.00 3.04
C THR A 62 -11.52 6.34 4.41
N TYR A 63 -10.53 5.49 4.68
CA TYR A 63 -10.34 4.82 5.95
C TYR A 63 -9.00 5.22 6.56
N GLY A 64 -9.00 5.48 7.86
CA GLY A 64 -7.78 5.74 8.62
C GLY A 64 -7.63 4.74 9.77
N VAL A 65 -6.59 3.92 9.73
CA VAL A 65 -6.28 3.02 10.86
C VAL A 65 -5.30 3.71 11.79
N THR A 66 -5.81 4.19 12.93
CA THR A 66 -5.01 4.91 13.93
C THR A 66 -4.68 4.01 15.13
N ALA A 67 -3.80 4.46 16.00
CA ALA A 67 -3.51 3.77 17.25
C ALA A 67 -3.45 4.74 18.43
N GLU A 68 -4.00 4.32 19.57
CA GLU A 68 -3.93 5.08 20.83
C GLU A 68 -2.47 5.36 21.23
N PHE A 69 -1.58 4.42 20.93
CA PHE A 69 -0.15 4.52 21.16
C PHE A 69 0.49 5.84 20.67
N PHE A 70 0.03 6.38 19.54
CA PHE A 70 0.61 7.61 18.98
C PHE A 70 0.04 8.89 19.60
N ALA A 71 -1.04 8.84 20.40
CA ALA A 71 -1.70 9.98 21.01
C ALA A 71 -1.98 11.15 20.02
N ARG A 72 -2.35 10.81 18.77
CA ARG A 72 -2.62 11.75 17.66
C ARG A 72 -4.04 11.56 17.14
N GLN A 73 -4.60 12.63 16.61
CA GLN A 73 -5.89 12.60 15.91
C GLN A 73 -5.70 12.17 14.46
N ALA A 74 -6.74 11.56 13.88
CA ALA A 74 -6.80 11.31 12.46
C ALA A 74 -6.80 12.63 11.67
N ASN A 75 -6.27 12.59 10.43
CA ASN A 75 -6.34 13.74 9.54
C ASN A 75 -7.79 14.03 9.10
N PRO A 76 -8.12 15.28 8.71
CA PRO A 76 -9.50 15.71 8.46
C PRO A 76 -10.14 15.09 7.20
N PHE A 77 -9.39 14.34 6.39
CA PHE A 77 -9.87 13.70 5.17
C PHE A 77 -10.29 12.25 5.36
N ILE A 78 -10.34 11.76 6.60
CA ILE A 78 -10.78 10.39 6.93
C ILE A 78 -12.29 10.38 7.16
N ASP A 79 -13.00 9.51 6.44
CA ASP A 79 -14.45 9.27 6.64
C ASP A 79 -14.71 8.27 7.77
N VAL A 80 -13.88 7.21 7.83
CA VAL A 80 -14.02 6.13 8.82
C VAL A 80 -12.70 5.93 9.54
N GLU A 81 -12.65 6.28 10.83
CA GLU A 81 -11.50 5.99 11.68
C GLU A 81 -11.68 4.60 12.34
N VAL A 82 -10.68 3.74 12.14
CA VAL A 82 -10.54 2.45 12.83
C VAL A 82 -9.42 2.61 13.86
N ARG A 83 -9.79 2.72 15.13
CA ARG A 83 -8.83 3.01 16.20
C ARG A 83 -8.42 1.74 16.94
N MET A 84 -7.14 1.44 16.89
CA MET A 84 -6.54 0.28 17.52
C MET A 84 -5.85 0.67 18.84
N LYS A 85 -5.63 -0.29 19.72
CA LYS A 85 -4.96 -0.02 21.00
C LYS A 85 -3.45 0.07 20.84
N THR A 86 -2.86 -0.87 20.10
CA THR A 86 -1.42 -0.99 19.96
C THR A 86 -0.96 -0.70 18.51
N TRP A 87 0.35 -0.53 18.35
CA TRP A 87 0.97 -0.35 17.06
C TRP A 87 0.87 -1.62 16.19
N GLU A 88 1.02 -2.79 16.81
CA GLU A 88 0.94 -4.08 16.14
C GLU A 88 -0.47 -4.37 15.62
N GLU A 89 -1.49 -4.12 16.46
CA GLU A 89 -2.89 -4.24 16.04
C GLU A 89 -3.18 -3.35 14.83
N ARG A 90 -2.67 -2.11 14.84
CA ARG A 90 -2.81 -1.17 13.72
C ARG A 90 -2.17 -1.70 12.45
N LEU A 91 -0.95 -2.24 12.53
CA LEU A 91 -0.24 -2.80 11.38
C LEU A 91 -1.05 -3.93 10.74
N PHE A 92 -1.52 -4.87 11.53
CA PHE A 92 -2.28 -6.00 11.00
C PHE A 92 -3.67 -5.60 10.52
N GLU A 93 -4.30 -4.60 11.12
CA GLU A 93 -5.59 -4.09 10.65
C GLU A 93 -5.48 -3.39 9.29
N LEU A 94 -4.42 -2.61 9.04
CA LEU A 94 -4.11 -2.05 7.72
C LEU A 94 -4.00 -3.13 6.64
N ILE A 95 -3.42 -4.29 6.99
CA ILE A 95 -3.27 -5.42 6.08
C ILE A 95 -4.60 -6.19 5.91
N ARG A 96 -5.35 -6.35 6.99
CA ARG A 96 -6.62 -7.09 6.99
C ARG A 96 -7.68 -6.41 6.12
N LEU A 97 -7.83 -5.10 6.25
CA LEU A 97 -8.84 -4.31 5.52
C LEU A 97 -8.57 -4.24 4.01
N ALA A 98 -7.31 -4.38 3.59
CA ALA A 98 -6.93 -4.16 2.21
C ALA A 98 -7.36 -5.29 1.27
N ASP A 99 -7.81 -4.94 0.08
CA ASP A 99 -7.90 -5.82 -1.09
C ASP A 99 -6.65 -5.73 -1.97
N GLY A 100 -5.85 -4.67 -1.80
CA GLY A 100 -4.57 -4.47 -2.45
C GLY A 100 -3.74 -3.41 -1.73
N PHE A 101 -2.46 -3.29 -2.10
CA PHE A 101 -1.50 -2.44 -1.40
C PHE A 101 -0.72 -1.55 -2.36
N VAL A 102 -0.42 -0.32 -1.91
CA VAL A 102 0.59 0.53 -2.55
C VAL A 102 1.54 1.06 -1.50
N ALA A 103 2.85 0.97 -1.75
CA ALA A 103 3.85 1.64 -0.93
C ALA A 103 4.45 2.84 -1.68
N CYS A 104 4.25 4.03 -1.13
CA CYS A 104 4.95 5.25 -1.50
C CYS A 104 6.29 5.31 -0.77
N LYS A 105 7.13 6.27 -1.15
CA LYS A 105 8.38 6.56 -0.45
C LYS A 105 8.16 6.77 1.06
N GLY A 106 9.03 6.18 1.89
CA GLY A 106 8.87 6.25 3.33
C GLY A 106 10.11 5.81 4.12
N GLY A 107 9.98 5.87 5.44
CA GLY A 107 11.01 5.44 6.37
C GLY A 107 10.82 4.01 6.85
N THR A 108 11.38 3.72 8.04
CA THR A 108 11.34 2.38 8.66
C THR A 108 9.92 1.87 8.92
N GLY A 109 8.96 2.74 9.28
CA GLY A 109 7.56 2.36 9.45
C GLY A 109 6.95 1.83 8.16
N THR A 110 7.15 2.55 7.05
CA THR A 110 6.70 2.13 5.73
C THR A 110 7.41 0.86 5.26
N LEU A 111 8.72 0.72 5.58
CA LEU A 111 9.47 -0.51 5.28
C LEU A 111 8.90 -1.72 6.01
N VAL A 112 8.53 -1.58 7.27
CA VAL A 112 7.89 -2.67 8.05
C VAL A 112 6.54 -3.04 7.43
N GLU A 113 5.70 -2.06 7.12
CA GLU A 113 4.39 -2.27 6.50
C GLU A 113 4.53 -2.99 5.15
N LEU A 114 5.45 -2.53 4.29
CA LEU A 114 5.80 -3.16 3.02
C LEU A 114 6.30 -4.60 3.20
N ALA A 115 7.28 -4.80 4.10
CA ALA A 115 7.91 -6.10 4.28
C ALA A 115 6.94 -7.14 4.87
N VAL A 116 6.11 -6.76 5.86
CA VAL A 116 5.14 -7.68 6.46
C VAL A 116 4.06 -8.07 5.44
N ALA A 117 3.49 -7.11 4.70
CA ALA A 117 2.51 -7.42 3.67
C ALA A 117 3.12 -8.29 2.56
N TRP A 118 4.34 -7.98 2.12
CA TRP A 118 5.06 -8.77 1.12
C TRP A 118 5.32 -10.21 1.59
N GLU A 119 5.80 -10.39 2.82
CA GLU A 119 6.03 -11.75 3.36
C GLU A 119 4.73 -12.53 3.51
N MET A 120 3.63 -11.88 3.94
CA MET A 120 2.32 -12.54 4.03
C MET A 120 1.80 -12.96 2.65
N LEU A 121 2.06 -12.19 1.59
CA LEU A 121 1.79 -12.58 0.20
C LEU A 121 2.67 -13.75 -0.22
N ASN A 122 3.97 -13.68 0.06
CA ASN A 122 4.95 -14.72 -0.26
C ASN A 122 4.62 -16.06 0.37
N LYS A 123 4.06 -16.06 1.59
CA LYS A 123 3.60 -17.26 2.32
C LYS A 123 2.15 -17.65 2.02
N SER A 124 1.49 -16.94 1.12
CA SER A 124 0.07 -17.15 0.79
C SER A 124 -0.88 -17.01 1.99
N VAL A 125 -0.50 -16.25 3.01
CA VAL A 125 -1.36 -15.93 4.16
C VAL A 125 -2.48 -14.98 3.74
N ILE A 126 -2.19 -14.07 2.81
CA ILE A 126 -3.13 -13.14 2.19
C ILE A 126 -3.08 -13.26 0.66
N ALA A 127 -3.38 -14.45 0.16
CA ALA A 127 -3.31 -14.74 -1.27
C ALA A 127 -4.23 -13.84 -2.12
N GLY A 128 -3.80 -13.55 -3.35
CA GLY A 128 -4.62 -12.86 -4.36
C GLY A 128 -4.68 -11.33 -4.23
N LYS A 129 -4.07 -10.73 -3.22
CA LYS A 129 -4.04 -9.27 -3.06
C LYS A 129 -2.88 -8.68 -3.86
N PRO A 130 -3.12 -7.82 -4.88
CA PRO A 130 -2.04 -7.19 -5.63
C PRO A 130 -1.31 -6.15 -4.78
N MET A 131 0.00 -6.00 -5.04
CA MET A 131 0.85 -5.04 -4.36
C MET A 131 1.72 -4.27 -5.36
N ALA A 132 1.81 -2.95 -5.19
CA ALA A 132 2.67 -2.09 -5.98
C ALA A 132 3.52 -1.17 -5.11
N VAL A 133 4.64 -0.69 -5.66
CA VAL A 133 5.39 0.46 -5.15
C VAL A 133 5.35 1.58 -6.18
N VAL A 134 5.41 2.84 -5.76
CA VAL A 134 5.44 3.99 -6.66
C VAL A 134 6.84 4.62 -6.66
N GLY A 135 7.35 4.88 -7.87
CA GLY A 135 8.69 5.43 -8.10
C GLY A 135 9.82 4.44 -7.83
N ASP A 136 11.04 4.94 -7.84
CA ASP A 136 12.26 4.11 -7.81
C ASP A 136 12.82 3.90 -6.39
N PHE A 137 12.23 4.54 -5.38
CA PHE A 137 12.79 4.55 -4.02
C PHE A 137 12.98 3.14 -3.42
N TRP A 138 12.01 2.24 -3.63
CA TRP A 138 12.06 0.88 -3.11
C TRP A 138 12.79 -0.11 -4.01
N GLN A 139 13.12 0.27 -5.25
CA GLN A 139 13.72 -0.63 -6.23
C GLN A 139 14.99 -1.34 -5.74
N PRO A 140 15.96 -0.66 -5.07
CA PRO A 140 17.16 -1.33 -4.58
C PRO A 140 16.86 -2.42 -3.53
N ILE A 141 15.84 -2.21 -2.69
CA ILE A 141 15.42 -3.20 -1.68
C ILE A 141 14.72 -4.38 -2.35
N LEU A 142 13.82 -4.10 -3.30
CA LEU A 142 13.12 -5.15 -4.05
C LEU A 142 14.11 -6.04 -4.81
N ASP A 143 15.11 -5.45 -5.45
CA ASP A 143 16.11 -6.19 -6.21
C ASP A 143 16.96 -7.08 -5.30
N ARG A 144 17.38 -6.57 -4.13
CA ARG A 144 18.15 -7.36 -3.17
C ARG A 144 17.38 -8.54 -2.60
N VAL A 145 16.10 -8.33 -2.27
CA VAL A 145 15.25 -9.43 -1.78
C VAL A 145 15.02 -10.45 -2.89
N ARG A 146 14.74 -10.01 -4.12
CA ARG A 146 14.56 -10.89 -5.27
C ARG A 146 15.81 -11.71 -5.59
N GLU A 147 17.02 -11.14 -5.49
CA GLU A 147 18.28 -11.87 -5.65
C GLU A 147 18.36 -13.08 -4.71
N VAL A 148 17.91 -12.92 -3.47
CA VAL A 148 17.94 -14.00 -2.46
C VAL A 148 16.83 -15.02 -2.71
N GLU A 149 15.60 -14.57 -2.94
CA GLU A 149 14.42 -15.46 -3.05
C GLU A 149 14.34 -16.17 -4.41
N CYS A 150 14.77 -15.50 -5.49
CA CYS A 150 14.72 -16.03 -6.85
C CYS A 150 16.09 -16.51 -7.35
N GLY A 151 17.17 -16.25 -6.60
CA GLY A 151 18.55 -16.64 -6.93
C GLY A 151 18.74 -18.14 -6.96
N ALA A 152 19.83 -18.58 -7.64
CA ALA A 152 20.14 -19.95 -7.95
C ALA A 152 20.38 -20.84 -6.71
N ARG A 153 19.34 -21.35 -6.09
CA ARG A 153 19.45 -22.65 -5.45
C ARG A 153 19.24 -23.72 -6.53
N PRO A 154 20.10 -24.73 -6.64
CA PRO A 154 19.77 -25.95 -7.36
C PRO A 154 18.74 -26.68 -6.51
N SER A 155 17.49 -26.34 -6.62
CA SER A 155 16.41 -26.93 -5.86
C SER A 155 15.24 -27.24 -6.79
N SER A 156 14.53 -28.26 -6.43
CA SER A 156 13.30 -28.78 -6.99
C SER A 156 12.14 -27.77 -7.17
N GLU A 157 12.35 -26.48 -6.88
CA GLU A 157 11.35 -25.45 -7.11
C GLU A 157 11.25 -25.16 -8.61
N SER A 158 10.03 -25.26 -9.13
CA SER A 158 9.76 -25.02 -10.54
C SER A 158 10.04 -23.56 -10.89
N ARG A 159 10.42 -23.30 -12.15
CA ARG A 159 10.61 -21.94 -12.72
C ARG A 159 9.38 -21.07 -12.47
N VAL A 160 8.18 -21.62 -12.52
CA VAL A 160 6.90 -20.96 -12.27
C VAL A 160 6.82 -20.34 -10.88
N TRP A 161 7.32 -21.02 -9.84
CA TRP A 161 7.35 -20.48 -8.46
C TRP A 161 8.29 -19.29 -8.32
N LYS A 162 9.44 -19.34 -8.99
CA LYS A 162 10.42 -18.22 -8.97
C LYS A 162 9.86 -16.99 -9.68
N GLU A 163 9.22 -17.18 -10.82
CA GLU A 163 8.58 -16.08 -11.57
C GLU A 163 7.40 -15.48 -10.79
N ALA A 164 6.58 -16.30 -10.14
CA ALA A 164 5.49 -15.83 -9.29
C ALA A 164 5.97 -14.98 -8.11
N ARG A 165 7.03 -15.39 -7.42
CA ARG A 165 7.62 -14.62 -6.31
C ARG A 165 8.26 -13.32 -6.77
N ALA A 166 8.94 -13.32 -7.91
CA ALA A 166 9.53 -12.11 -8.48
C ALA A 166 8.49 -11.04 -8.83
N SER A 167 7.25 -11.46 -9.11
CA SER A 167 6.15 -10.58 -9.53
C SER A 167 5.21 -10.13 -8.41
N LEU A 168 5.41 -10.57 -7.15
CA LEU A 168 4.52 -10.23 -6.04
C LEU A 168 4.40 -8.73 -5.78
N VAL A 169 5.47 -7.96 -6.01
CA VAL A 169 5.46 -6.51 -5.87
C VAL A 169 5.75 -5.88 -7.23
N HIS A 170 4.77 -5.16 -7.76
CA HIS A 170 4.88 -4.43 -9.02
C HIS A 170 5.55 -3.07 -8.79
N SER A 171 6.53 -2.72 -9.64
CA SER A 171 7.16 -1.40 -9.63
C SER A 171 6.46 -0.49 -10.64
N ALA A 172 5.62 0.41 -10.15
CA ALA A 172 4.93 1.42 -10.95
C ALA A 172 5.75 2.72 -10.98
N LYS A 173 5.92 3.32 -12.15
CA LYS A 173 6.65 4.58 -12.29
C LYS A 173 5.82 5.78 -11.84
N THR A 174 4.51 5.69 -11.92
CA THR A 174 3.59 6.78 -11.61
C THR A 174 2.40 6.30 -10.77
N PRO A 175 1.72 7.22 -10.06
CA PRO A 175 0.46 6.95 -9.37
C PRO A 175 -0.62 6.34 -10.27
N GLU A 176 -0.71 6.82 -11.49
CA GLU A 176 -1.68 6.31 -12.48
C GLU A 176 -1.39 4.85 -12.86
N GLU A 177 -0.12 4.51 -13.09
CA GLU A 177 0.30 3.13 -13.40
C GLU A 177 -0.03 2.19 -12.24
N ALA A 178 0.24 2.61 -10.98
CA ALA A 178 -0.09 1.82 -9.81
C ALA A 178 -1.60 1.56 -9.68
N ALA A 179 -2.43 2.60 -9.86
CA ALA A 179 -3.88 2.47 -9.77
C ALA A 179 -4.44 1.55 -10.87
N LYS A 180 -3.97 1.70 -12.12
CA LYS A 180 -4.35 0.83 -13.24
C LYS A 180 -3.92 -0.63 -13.03
N TYR A 181 -2.70 -0.84 -12.52
CA TYR A 181 -2.23 -2.19 -12.21
C TYR A 181 -3.15 -2.88 -11.20
N LEU A 182 -3.49 -2.20 -10.11
CA LEU A 182 -4.37 -2.76 -9.08
C LEU A 182 -5.76 -3.08 -9.64
N ALA A 183 -6.34 -2.18 -10.44
CA ALA A 183 -7.63 -2.39 -11.07
C ALA A 183 -7.64 -3.65 -11.93
N LEU A 184 -6.64 -3.79 -12.82
CA LEU A 184 -6.49 -4.95 -13.70
C LEU A 184 -6.29 -6.27 -12.94
N GLN A 185 -5.59 -6.26 -11.79
CA GLN A 185 -5.40 -7.49 -11.01
C GLN A 185 -6.66 -7.87 -10.22
N LEU A 186 -7.38 -6.88 -9.69
CA LEU A 186 -8.59 -7.12 -8.90
C LEU A 186 -9.81 -7.47 -9.75
N GLU A 187 -9.85 -7.11 -11.04
CA GLU A 187 -10.88 -7.56 -11.97
C GLU A 187 -10.77 -9.06 -12.32
N LYS A 188 -9.58 -9.64 -12.17
CA LYS A 188 -9.32 -11.06 -12.50
C LYS A 188 -9.64 -12.02 -11.37
N ASN A 189 -9.84 -11.48 -10.16
CA ASN A 189 -10.16 -12.23 -8.95
C ASN A 189 -11.63 -12.07 -8.58
#